data_0ae47880c67e6d4156c2af2f0546ee75
#
_entry.id   0ae47880c67e6d4156c2af2f0546ee75
#
_cell.length_a   1.000
_cell.length_b   1.000
_cell.length_c   1.000
_cell.angle_alpha   90.00
_cell.angle_beta   90.00
_cell.angle_gamma   90.00
#
_symmetry.space_group_name_H-M   'P 1'
#
loop_
_entity.id
_entity.type
_entity.pdbx_description
1 polymer ?
#
loop_
_entity_poly.entity_id
_entity_poly.type
_entity_poly.pdbx_seq_one_letter_code
_entity_poly.pdbx_strand_id
1 'polypeptide(L)'
;MCIRDSYYTQGQTDKALAYMEPFLSSETTALRNLFRLSKADERLAFWKDIRSSLDSIPLRAANIAATGTPEQKQRFARLGYDALLFSKGIMLNSSIELESLIRASGDKSLLDQYNKAALMAEQILSMQSELPNATNQTEARKNIIRQKEEYEQLQLDLMRKSTDFGDYTRYLSVKWQDVQKHLHGNSIAIEFALIDDELLAPDKH
;
A
#
# COMPACT_ATOMS: atom_id res chain seq x y z
N MET A 1 10.29 14.89 13.82
CA MET A 1 9.25 14.39 14.76
C MET A 1 7.91 14.98 14.37
N CYS A 2 6.84 14.17 14.19
CA CYS A 2 5.54 14.72 13.80
C CYS A 2 4.68 15.04 15.05
N ILE A 3 3.66 15.90 14.90
CA ILE A 3 2.81 16.38 16.01
C ILE A 3 2.19 15.24 16.81
N ARG A 4 1.68 14.18 16.14
CA ARG A 4 1.09 13.01 16.80
C ARG A 4 2.09 12.28 17.69
N ASP A 5 3.34 12.18 17.23
CA ASP A 5 4.41 11.48 17.95
C ASP A 5 4.85 12.27 19.17
N SER A 6 4.90 13.61 19.04
CA SER A 6 5.17 14.50 20.16
C SER A 6 4.13 14.37 21.26
N TYR A 7 2.84 14.31 20.94
CA TYR A 7 1.81 14.11 21.96
C TYR A 7 1.91 12.74 22.62
N TYR A 8 2.22 11.71 21.85
CA TYR A 8 2.39 10.35 22.38
C TYR A 8 3.55 10.29 23.36
N THR A 9 4.73 10.82 23.01
CA THR A 9 5.93 10.82 23.87
C THR A 9 5.75 11.65 25.14
N GLN A 10 4.89 12.67 25.10
CA GLN A 10 4.53 13.49 26.28
C GLN A 10 3.43 12.85 27.16
N GLY A 11 2.98 11.61 26.84
CA GLY A 11 1.91 10.94 27.57
C GLY A 11 0.52 11.54 27.35
N GLN A 12 0.35 12.46 26.38
CA GLN A 12 -0.93 13.07 26.02
C GLN A 12 -1.71 12.17 25.06
N THR A 13 -2.06 10.98 25.55
CA THR A 13 -2.60 9.85 24.77
C THR A 13 -3.85 10.21 23.95
N ASP A 14 -4.79 10.96 24.51
CA ASP A 14 -6.02 11.33 23.82
C ASP A 14 -5.76 12.33 22.69
N LYS A 15 -4.83 13.24 22.87
CA LYS A 15 -4.41 14.14 21.79
C LYS A 15 -3.67 13.36 20.69
N ALA A 16 -2.81 12.42 21.06
CA ALA A 16 -2.14 11.55 20.09
C ALA A 16 -3.18 10.78 19.23
N LEU A 17 -4.21 10.19 19.84
CA LEU A 17 -5.31 9.55 19.13
C LEU A 17 -6.04 10.49 18.18
N ALA A 18 -6.37 11.71 18.63
CA ALA A 18 -7.08 12.70 17.80
C ALA A 18 -6.31 13.05 16.52
N TYR A 19 -4.98 12.89 16.49
CA TYR A 19 -4.16 13.08 15.29
C TYR A 19 -3.88 11.77 14.53
N MET A 20 -3.82 10.62 15.21
CA MET A 20 -3.55 9.33 14.57
C MET A 20 -4.74 8.81 13.77
N GLU A 21 -5.95 8.97 14.25
CA GLU A 21 -7.16 8.52 13.55
C GLU A 21 -7.34 9.20 12.18
N PRO A 22 -7.34 10.55 12.07
CA PRO A 22 -7.41 11.20 10.76
C PRO A 22 -6.15 10.95 9.91
N PHE A 23 -4.97 10.81 10.50
CA PHE A 23 -3.76 10.45 9.79
C PHE A 23 -3.93 9.08 9.09
N LEU A 24 -4.29 8.02 9.81
CA LEU A 24 -4.50 6.69 9.22
C LEU A 24 -5.54 6.74 8.10
N SER A 25 -6.63 7.47 8.30
CA SER A 25 -7.69 7.62 7.30
C SER A 25 -7.20 8.33 6.04
N SER A 26 -6.45 9.42 6.20
CA SER A 26 -5.87 10.19 5.09
C SER A 26 -4.84 9.37 4.31
N GLU A 27 -3.88 8.75 5.00
CA GLU A 27 -2.82 7.96 4.39
C GLU A 27 -3.36 6.73 3.66
N THR A 28 -4.29 6.00 4.28
CA THR A 28 -4.89 4.83 3.63
C THR A 28 -5.70 5.24 2.39
N THR A 29 -6.32 6.41 2.39
CA THR A 29 -7.04 6.94 1.23
C THR A 29 -6.08 7.38 0.13
N ALA A 30 -5.02 8.11 0.48
CA ALA A 30 -3.98 8.53 -0.47
C ALA A 30 -3.30 7.33 -1.12
N LEU A 31 -2.92 6.32 -0.31
CA LEU A 31 -2.31 5.09 -0.80
C LEU A 31 -3.22 4.28 -1.71
N ARG A 32 -4.52 4.15 -1.39
CA ARG A 32 -5.48 3.49 -2.30
C ARG A 32 -5.53 4.19 -3.65
N ASN A 33 -5.59 5.51 -3.66
CA ASN A 33 -5.63 6.29 -4.90
C ASN A 33 -4.33 6.16 -5.68
N LEU A 34 -3.19 6.25 -5.01
CA LEU A 34 -1.87 6.07 -5.61
C LEU A 34 -1.74 4.68 -6.23
N PHE A 35 -2.06 3.63 -5.47
CA PHE A 35 -1.94 2.24 -5.93
C PHE A 35 -2.83 1.91 -7.12
N ARG A 36 -3.94 2.66 -7.30
CA ARG A 36 -4.79 2.54 -8.50
C ARG A 36 -4.14 3.07 -9.77
N LEU A 37 -3.14 3.95 -9.65
CA LEU A 37 -2.58 4.71 -10.75
C LEU A 37 -1.09 4.46 -10.98
N SER A 38 -0.43 3.75 -10.06
CA SER A 38 1.03 3.56 -10.07
C SER A 38 1.45 2.21 -10.60
N LYS A 39 2.66 2.14 -11.13
CA LYS A 39 3.35 0.90 -11.51
C LYS A 39 3.77 0.10 -10.26
N ALA A 40 4.11 -1.16 -10.46
CA ALA A 40 4.49 -2.05 -9.36
C ALA A 40 5.74 -1.57 -8.59
N ASP A 41 6.74 -1.07 -9.30
CA ASP A 41 7.97 -0.52 -8.73
C ASP A 41 7.73 0.78 -7.95
N GLU A 42 6.89 1.67 -8.47
CA GLU A 42 6.47 2.90 -7.79
C GLU A 42 5.68 2.57 -6.51
N ARG A 43 4.75 1.61 -6.58
CA ARG A 43 4.00 1.13 -5.41
C ARG A 43 4.94 0.61 -4.33
N LEU A 44 5.94 -0.20 -4.72
CA LEU A 44 6.90 -0.75 -3.77
C LEU A 44 7.79 0.34 -3.15
N ALA A 45 8.25 1.32 -3.94
CA ALA A 45 9.02 2.45 -3.44
C ALA A 45 8.19 3.26 -2.43
N PHE A 46 6.98 3.61 -2.79
CA PHE A 46 6.07 4.36 -1.92
C PHE A 46 5.72 3.61 -0.63
N TRP A 47 5.52 2.29 -0.74
CA TRP A 47 5.30 1.44 0.42
C TRP A 47 6.47 1.47 1.40
N LYS A 48 7.71 1.41 0.90
CA LYS A 48 8.91 1.49 1.75
C LYS A 48 8.97 2.78 2.55
N ASP A 49 8.60 3.90 1.93
CA ASP A 49 8.67 5.22 2.56
C ASP A 49 7.62 5.39 3.66
N ILE A 50 6.40 4.85 3.47
CA ILE A 50 5.29 5.08 4.41
C ILE A 50 5.13 3.98 5.45
N ARG A 51 5.69 2.80 5.21
CA ARG A 51 5.53 1.61 6.05
C ARG A 51 5.88 1.90 7.52
N SER A 52 7.00 2.54 7.78
CA SER A 52 7.44 2.87 9.14
C SER A 52 6.40 3.70 9.91
N SER A 53 5.76 4.66 9.24
CA SER A 53 4.70 5.48 9.82
C SER A 53 3.45 4.69 10.17
N LEU A 54 3.07 3.71 9.34
CA LEU A 54 1.92 2.82 9.58
C LEU A 54 2.24 1.79 10.66
N ASP A 55 3.42 1.17 10.62
CA ASP A 55 3.87 0.16 11.60
C ASP A 55 4.03 0.77 13.01
N SER A 56 4.27 2.06 13.12
CA SER A 56 4.31 2.76 14.40
C SER A 56 2.97 2.76 15.14
N ILE A 57 1.83 2.63 14.44
CA ILE A 57 0.50 2.68 15.06
C ILE A 57 0.20 1.41 15.88
N PRO A 58 0.32 0.17 15.35
CA PRO A 58 0.11 -1.03 16.14
C PRO A 58 1.13 -1.16 17.27
N LEU A 59 2.36 -0.68 17.12
CA LEU A 59 3.36 -0.65 18.18
C LEU A 59 2.89 0.21 19.36
N ARG A 60 2.38 1.41 19.10
CA ARG A 60 1.83 2.28 20.14
C ARG A 60 0.56 1.70 20.77
N ALA A 61 -0.27 1.01 19.98
CA ALA A 61 -1.41 0.28 20.49
C ALA A 61 -1.00 -0.77 21.52
N ALA A 62 0.08 -1.52 21.25
CA ALA A 62 0.62 -2.50 22.19
C ALA A 62 1.11 -1.85 23.49
N ASN A 63 1.80 -0.71 23.41
CA ASN A 63 2.26 0.02 24.60
C ASN A 63 1.09 0.57 25.44
N ILE A 64 0.06 1.14 24.79
CA ILE A 64 -1.14 1.62 25.48
C ILE A 64 -1.96 0.48 26.07
N ALA A 65 -1.92 -0.72 25.49
CA ALA A 65 -2.55 -1.90 26.06
C ALA A 65 -2.05 -2.21 27.49
N ALA A 66 -0.80 -1.88 27.81
CA ALA A 66 -0.24 -2.05 29.13
C ALA A 66 -0.67 -0.94 30.11
N THR A 67 -0.67 0.34 29.67
CA THR A 67 -0.71 1.50 30.57
C THR A 67 -1.94 2.39 30.45
N GLY A 68 -2.69 2.29 29.35
CA GLY A 68 -3.84 3.17 29.06
C GLY A 68 -5.10 2.87 29.85
N THR A 69 -6.04 3.80 29.82
CA THR A 69 -7.41 3.58 30.31
C THR A 69 -8.14 2.56 29.42
N PRO A 70 -9.21 1.92 29.90
CA PRO A 70 -9.98 0.97 29.09
C PRO A 70 -10.45 1.55 27.75
N GLU A 71 -10.87 2.80 27.72
CA GLU A 71 -11.29 3.49 26.50
C GLU A 71 -10.10 3.72 25.53
N GLN A 72 -8.98 4.20 26.04
CA GLN A 72 -7.76 4.39 25.26
C GLN A 72 -7.26 3.07 24.68
N LYS A 73 -7.23 2.00 25.48
CA LYS A 73 -6.86 0.64 25.02
C LYS A 73 -7.74 0.20 23.87
N GLN A 74 -9.06 0.36 23.99
CA GLN A 74 -9.99 -0.04 22.94
C GLN A 74 -9.80 0.78 21.65
N ARG A 75 -9.65 2.11 21.75
CA ARG A 75 -9.45 2.98 20.57
C ARG A 75 -8.13 2.69 19.87
N PHE A 76 -7.04 2.56 20.62
CA PHE A 76 -5.73 2.21 20.05
C PHE A 76 -5.72 0.81 19.44
N ALA A 77 -6.35 -0.18 20.08
CA ALA A 77 -6.43 -1.53 19.54
C ALA A 77 -7.16 -1.56 18.18
N ARG A 78 -8.28 -0.85 18.05
CA ARG A 78 -9.02 -0.71 16.78
C ARG A 78 -8.17 -0.06 15.70
N LEU A 79 -7.51 1.05 16.05
CA LEU A 79 -6.66 1.79 15.13
C LEU A 79 -5.44 0.96 14.70
N GLY A 80 -4.78 0.28 15.63
CA GLY A 80 -3.66 -0.62 15.35
C GLY A 80 -4.06 -1.78 14.47
N TYR A 81 -5.22 -2.38 14.73
CA TYR A 81 -5.72 -3.48 13.92
C TYR A 81 -6.08 -3.04 12.48
N ASP A 82 -6.72 -1.88 12.33
CA ASP A 82 -7.00 -1.30 11.02
C ASP A 82 -5.72 -1.00 10.23
N ALA A 83 -4.67 -0.51 10.88
CA ALA A 83 -3.37 -0.28 10.26
C ALA A 83 -2.74 -1.60 9.80
N LEU A 84 -2.81 -2.67 10.61
CA LEU A 84 -2.31 -4.00 10.26
C LEU A 84 -3.07 -4.61 9.08
N LEU A 85 -4.41 -4.54 9.08
CA LEU A 85 -5.24 -5.05 7.99
C LEU A 85 -4.91 -4.33 6.68
N PHE A 86 -4.74 -3.02 6.72
CA PHE A 86 -4.35 -2.23 5.57
C PHE A 86 -2.96 -2.60 5.06
N SER A 87 -1.96 -2.69 5.93
CA SER A 87 -0.59 -3.08 5.59
C SER A 87 -0.53 -4.45 4.94
N LYS A 88 -1.25 -5.44 5.49
CA LYS A 88 -1.35 -6.79 4.92
C LYS A 88 -2.09 -6.80 3.59
N GLY A 89 -3.17 -6.02 3.48
CA GLY A 89 -3.91 -5.88 2.24
C GLY A 89 -3.03 -5.35 1.10
N ILE A 90 -2.22 -4.32 1.36
CA ILE A 90 -1.27 -3.78 0.40
C ILE A 90 -0.21 -4.82 0.00
N MET A 91 0.37 -5.53 0.96
CA MET A 91 1.40 -6.54 0.69
C MET A 91 0.84 -7.72 -0.11
N LEU A 92 -0.33 -8.22 0.27
CA LEU A 92 -1.00 -9.31 -0.44
C LEU A 92 -1.31 -8.91 -1.88
N ASN A 93 -1.80 -7.71 -2.08
CA ASN A 93 -2.16 -7.20 -3.40
C ASN A 93 -0.96 -6.86 -4.28
N SER A 94 0.19 -6.55 -3.71
CA SER A 94 1.42 -6.39 -4.51
C SER A 94 1.92 -7.72 -5.09
N SER A 95 1.52 -8.84 -4.49
CA SER A 95 1.86 -10.19 -4.92
C SER A 95 0.78 -10.88 -5.76
N ILE A 96 -0.47 -10.38 -5.75
CA ILE A 96 -1.50 -10.84 -6.70
C ILE A 96 -1.15 -10.26 -8.07
N GLU A 97 -0.59 -11.09 -8.91
CA GLU A 97 -0.23 -10.70 -10.27
C GLU A 97 -1.48 -10.28 -11.02
N LEU A 98 -1.49 -9.06 -11.53
CA LEU A 98 -2.54 -8.53 -12.41
C LEU A 98 -2.83 -9.51 -13.57
N GLU A 99 -1.80 -10.22 -14.02
CA GLU A 99 -1.91 -11.29 -15.00
C GLU A 99 -2.87 -12.41 -14.57
N SER A 100 -2.76 -12.88 -13.31
CA SER A 100 -3.63 -13.96 -12.81
C SER A 100 -5.08 -13.54 -12.79
N LEU A 101 -5.38 -12.30 -12.42
CA LEU A 101 -6.72 -11.74 -12.43
C LEU A 101 -7.27 -11.61 -13.85
N ILE A 102 -6.46 -11.11 -14.79
CA ILE A 102 -6.82 -10.96 -16.20
C ILE A 102 -7.08 -12.33 -16.84
N ARG A 103 -6.24 -13.33 -16.57
CA ARG A 103 -6.44 -14.70 -17.04
C ARG A 103 -7.71 -15.34 -16.47
N ALA A 104 -7.97 -15.11 -15.19
CA ALA A 104 -9.16 -15.62 -14.52
C ALA A 104 -10.47 -14.99 -15.03
N SER A 105 -10.43 -13.74 -15.51
CA SER A 105 -11.60 -13.05 -16.08
C SER A 105 -12.13 -13.69 -17.36
N GLY A 106 -11.29 -14.42 -18.09
CA GLY A 106 -11.64 -15.01 -19.40
C GLY A 106 -11.79 -13.97 -20.52
N ASP A 107 -11.53 -12.69 -20.26
CA ASP A 107 -11.61 -11.62 -21.26
C ASP A 107 -10.35 -11.61 -22.15
N LYS A 108 -10.49 -12.13 -23.38
CA LYS A 108 -9.41 -12.19 -24.34
C LYS A 108 -8.87 -10.81 -24.72
N SER A 109 -9.72 -9.81 -24.83
CA SER A 109 -9.31 -8.44 -25.17
C SER A 109 -8.44 -7.84 -24.08
N LEU A 110 -8.79 -8.10 -22.82
CA LEU A 110 -8.02 -7.66 -21.66
C LEU A 110 -6.66 -8.37 -21.59
N LEU A 111 -6.64 -9.68 -21.88
CA LEU A 111 -5.41 -10.48 -21.94
C LEU A 111 -4.48 -10.02 -23.07
N ASP A 112 -5.03 -9.71 -24.25
CA ASP A 112 -4.23 -9.19 -25.37
C ASP A 112 -3.61 -7.81 -25.03
N GLN A 113 -4.36 -6.94 -24.36
CA GLN A 113 -3.85 -5.66 -23.91
C GLN A 113 -2.75 -5.83 -22.84
N TYR A 114 -2.92 -6.78 -21.92
CA TYR A 114 -1.91 -7.12 -20.93
C TYR A 114 -0.61 -7.62 -21.58
N ASN A 115 -0.72 -8.56 -22.50
CA ASN A 115 0.42 -9.10 -23.24
C ASN A 115 1.14 -8.00 -24.04
N LYS A 116 0.38 -7.06 -24.65
CA LYS A 116 0.95 -5.88 -25.31
C LYS A 116 1.72 -5.01 -24.32
N ALA A 117 1.18 -4.77 -23.14
CA ALA A 117 1.86 -3.99 -22.12
C ALA A 117 3.17 -4.68 -21.65
N ALA A 118 3.15 -5.99 -21.44
CA ALA A 118 4.34 -6.77 -21.09
C ALA A 118 5.44 -6.65 -22.15
N LEU A 119 5.08 -6.81 -23.43
CA LEU A 119 6.01 -6.65 -24.53
C LEU A 119 6.60 -5.24 -24.63
N MET A 120 5.78 -4.21 -24.42
CA MET A 120 6.25 -2.82 -24.40
C MET A 120 7.23 -2.58 -23.23
N ALA A 121 7.00 -3.17 -22.06
CA ALA A 121 7.92 -3.07 -20.94
C ALA A 121 9.30 -3.66 -21.28
N GLU A 122 9.34 -4.86 -21.91
CA GLU A 122 10.59 -5.48 -22.36
C GLU A 122 11.31 -4.61 -23.40
N GLN A 123 10.58 -4.05 -24.35
CA GLN A 123 11.14 -3.16 -25.38
C GLN A 123 11.75 -1.90 -24.76
N ILE A 124 11.08 -1.30 -23.79
CA ILE A 124 11.58 -0.13 -23.05
C ILE A 124 12.90 -0.47 -22.33
N LEU A 125 12.97 -1.63 -21.65
CA LEU A 125 14.18 -2.09 -20.98
C LEU A 125 15.34 -2.31 -21.97
N SER A 126 15.07 -2.94 -23.12
CA SER A 126 16.08 -3.10 -24.20
C SER A 126 16.58 -1.74 -24.68
N MET A 127 15.69 -0.81 -25.03
CA MET A 127 16.06 0.53 -25.47
C MET A 127 16.86 1.30 -24.40
N GLN A 128 16.55 1.12 -23.12
CA GLN A 128 17.30 1.74 -22.03
C GLN A 128 18.71 1.16 -21.90
N SER A 129 18.86 -0.16 -22.06
CA SER A 129 20.17 -0.84 -22.02
C SER A 129 21.07 -0.45 -23.19
N GLU A 130 20.48 -0.18 -24.35
CA GLU A 130 21.20 0.21 -25.58
C GLU A 130 21.51 1.72 -25.65
N LEU A 131 20.84 2.53 -24.82
CA LEU A 131 20.97 3.99 -24.84
C LEU A 131 22.43 4.52 -24.77
N PRO A 132 23.34 3.94 -23.95
CA PRO A 132 24.71 4.40 -23.88
C PRO A 132 25.47 4.26 -25.23
N ASN A 133 25.06 3.27 -26.04
CA ASN A 133 25.70 2.94 -27.33
C ASN A 133 24.94 3.53 -28.54
N ALA A 134 23.86 4.29 -28.31
CA ALA A 134 23.08 4.86 -29.39
C ALA A 134 23.82 5.96 -30.11
N THR A 135 23.81 5.91 -31.45
CA THR A 135 24.46 6.92 -32.33
C THR A 135 23.87 8.33 -32.11
N ASN A 136 22.55 8.41 -31.80
CA ASN A 136 21.89 9.65 -31.42
C ASN A 136 21.16 9.47 -30.09
N GLN A 137 21.85 9.72 -29.00
CA GLN A 137 21.31 9.54 -27.65
C GLN A 137 20.11 10.47 -27.36
N THR A 138 20.05 11.67 -27.94
CA THR A 138 18.96 12.60 -27.73
C THR A 138 17.66 12.05 -28.32
N GLU A 139 17.72 11.54 -29.54
CA GLU A 139 16.55 10.95 -30.19
C GLU A 139 16.13 9.61 -29.53
N ALA A 140 17.11 8.80 -29.15
CA ALA A 140 16.87 7.58 -28.39
C ALA A 140 16.13 7.85 -27.05
N ARG A 141 16.55 8.88 -26.31
CA ARG A 141 15.89 9.31 -25.07
C ARG A 141 14.45 9.76 -25.31
N LYS A 142 14.19 10.56 -26.33
CA LYS A 142 12.83 10.98 -26.70
C LYS A 142 11.93 9.80 -27.03
N ASN A 143 12.46 8.83 -27.77
CA ASN A 143 11.72 7.62 -28.11
C ASN A 143 11.38 6.78 -26.88
N ILE A 144 12.32 6.61 -25.95
CA ILE A 144 12.09 5.94 -24.67
C ILE A 144 10.98 6.65 -23.86
N ILE A 145 11.02 7.99 -23.77
CA ILE A 145 9.99 8.76 -23.06
C ILE A 145 8.61 8.52 -23.67
N ARG A 146 8.50 8.62 -25.01
CA ARG A 146 7.22 8.37 -25.70
C ARG A 146 6.70 6.97 -25.46
N GLN A 147 7.57 5.95 -25.55
CA GLN A 147 7.18 4.55 -25.28
C GLN A 147 6.75 4.34 -23.83
N LYS A 148 7.37 5.02 -22.88
CA LYS A 148 6.94 4.98 -21.48
C LYS A 148 5.56 5.61 -21.29
N GLU A 149 5.28 6.75 -21.90
CA GLU A 149 3.97 7.39 -21.84
C GLU A 149 2.86 6.50 -22.42
N GLU A 150 3.11 5.87 -23.58
CA GLU A 150 2.18 4.92 -24.19
C GLU A 150 1.94 3.68 -23.30
N TYR A 151 3.00 3.16 -22.70
CA TYR A 151 2.92 2.04 -21.75
C TYR A 151 2.12 2.40 -20.51
N GLU A 152 2.34 3.58 -19.93
CA GLU A 152 1.60 4.10 -18.77
C GLU A 152 0.11 4.22 -19.07
N GLN A 153 -0.22 4.78 -20.22
CA GLN A 153 -1.63 4.90 -20.64
C GLN A 153 -2.28 3.52 -20.80
N LEU A 154 -1.58 2.56 -21.40
CA LEU A 154 -2.09 1.21 -21.56
C LEU A 154 -2.30 0.51 -20.21
N GLN A 155 -1.40 0.70 -19.24
CA GLN A 155 -1.59 0.19 -17.87
C GLN A 155 -2.81 0.80 -17.19
N LEU A 156 -3.01 2.12 -17.30
CA LEU A 156 -4.18 2.78 -16.74
C LEU A 156 -5.49 2.27 -17.34
N ASP A 157 -5.50 2.01 -18.65
CA ASP A 157 -6.69 1.47 -19.34
C ASP A 157 -6.98 0.03 -18.93
N LEU A 158 -5.95 -0.80 -18.74
CA LEU A 158 -6.07 -2.15 -18.19
C LEU A 158 -6.69 -2.13 -16.79
N MET A 159 -6.19 -1.25 -15.93
CA MET A 159 -6.70 -1.12 -14.58
C MET A 159 -8.16 -0.65 -14.52
N ARG A 160 -8.57 0.23 -15.43
CA ARG A 160 -9.96 0.71 -15.52
C ARG A 160 -10.94 -0.34 -16.00
N LYS A 161 -10.50 -1.22 -16.89
CA LYS A 161 -11.35 -2.25 -17.54
C LYS A 161 -11.48 -3.53 -16.71
N SER A 162 -10.54 -3.80 -15.82
CA SER A 162 -10.58 -5.00 -14.98
C SER A 162 -11.62 -4.83 -13.86
N THR A 163 -12.71 -5.62 -13.92
CA THR A 163 -13.71 -5.69 -12.83
C THR A 163 -13.10 -6.22 -11.53
N ASP A 164 -12.11 -7.09 -11.62
CA ASP A 164 -11.37 -7.64 -10.49
C ASP A 164 -10.53 -6.56 -9.78
N PHE A 165 -10.25 -5.45 -10.46
CA PHE A 165 -9.65 -4.29 -9.85
C PHE A 165 -10.58 -3.60 -8.81
N GLY A 166 -11.89 -3.71 -8.99
CA GLY A 166 -12.88 -3.30 -7.99
C GLY A 166 -12.74 -4.11 -6.69
N ASP A 167 -12.50 -5.41 -6.80
CA ASP A 167 -12.26 -6.28 -5.65
C ASP A 167 -10.91 -5.99 -4.99
N TYR A 168 -9.88 -5.69 -5.75
CA TYR A 168 -8.60 -5.21 -5.24
C TYR A 168 -8.74 -4.02 -4.28
N THR A 169 -9.52 -3.00 -4.66
CA THR A 169 -9.75 -1.85 -3.79
C THR A 169 -10.58 -2.19 -2.56
N ARG A 170 -11.41 -3.22 -2.63
CA ARG A 170 -12.21 -3.72 -1.49
C ARG A 170 -11.32 -4.32 -0.41
N TYR A 171 -10.31 -5.12 -0.74
CA TYR A 171 -9.37 -5.68 0.25
C TYR A 171 -8.61 -4.59 1.00
N LEU A 172 -8.27 -3.47 0.32
CA LEU A 172 -7.64 -2.33 0.96
C LEU A 172 -8.58 -1.49 1.84
N SER A 173 -9.88 -1.79 1.84
CA SER A 173 -10.89 -1.08 2.63
C SER A 173 -11.39 -1.86 3.85
N VAL A 174 -10.90 -3.09 4.06
CA VAL A 174 -11.29 -3.93 5.20
C VAL A 174 -10.91 -3.26 6.50
N LYS A 175 -11.84 -3.21 7.42
CA LYS A 175 -11.72 -2.64 8.77
C LYS A 175 -11.96 -3.71 9.83
N TRP A 176 -11.54 -3.43 11.06
CA TRP A 176 -11.76 -4.35 12.18
C TRP A 176 -13.23 -4.77 12.34
N GLN A 177 -14.19 -3.88 12.05
CA GLN A 177 -15.61 -4.19 12.11
C GLN A 177 -16.03 -5.25 11.08
N ASP A 178 -15.40 -5.25 9.92
CA ASP A 178 -15.72 -6.21 8.86
C ASP A 178 -15.21 -7.60 9.26
N VAL A 179 -14.04 -7.68 9.84
CA VAL A 179 -13.52 -8.94 10.42
C VAL A 179 -14.45 -9.42 11.54
N GLN A 180 -14.83 -8.54 12.45
CA GLN A 180 -15.72 -8.88 13.57
C GLN A 180 -17.06 -9.45 13.11
N LYS A 181 -17.68 -8.91 12.06
CA LYS A 181 -18.94 -9.41 11.50
C LYS A 181 -18.84 -10.83 10.96
N HIS A 182 -17.65 -11.26 10.55
CA HIS A 182 -17.42 -12.61 10.00
C HIS A 182 -16.97 -13.61 11.07
N LEU A 183 -16.71 -13.18 12.29
CA LEU A 183 -16.42 -14.08 13.41
C LEU A 183 -17.73 -14.65 13.99
N HIS A 184 -17.83 -15.96 14.06
CA HIS A 184 -19.01 -16.66 14.55
C HIS A 184 -18.74 -17.35 15.89
N GLY A 185 -19.71 -17.28 16.79
CA GLY A 185 -19.65 -17.96 18.10
C GLY A 185 -18.46 -17.48 18.95
N ASN A 186 -17.65 -18.41 19.42
CA ASN A 186 -16.47 -18.16 20.25
C ASN A 186 -15.17 -18.06 19.43
N SER A 187 -15.26 -17.65 18.15
CA SER A 187 -14.09 -17.49 17.28
C SER A 187 -13.33 -16.21 17.60
N ILE A 188 -12.01 -16.27 17.46
CA ILE A 188 -11.11 -15.12 17.54
C ILE A 188 -10.29 -15.02 16.26
N ALA A 189 -9.94 -13.81 15.85
CA ALA A 189 -8.93 -13.56 14.82
C ALA A 189 -7.62 -13.15 15.50
N ILE A 190 -6.52 -13.76 15.11
CA ILE A 190 -5.18 -13.44 15.60
C ILE A 190 -4.33 -13.00 14.41
N GLU A 191 -3.79 -11.79 14.50
CA GLU A 191 -2.91 -11.22 13.50
C GLU A 191 -1.49 -11.11 14.05
N PHE A 192 -0.51 -11.57 13.26
CA PHE A 192 0.91 -11.41 13.56
C PHE A 192 1.49 -10.29 12.70
N ALA A 193 2.29 -9.43 13.32
CA ALA A 193 3.06 -8.39 12.65
C ALA A 193 4.53 -8.49 13.04
N LEU A 194 5.42 -8.38 12.04
CA LEU A 194 6.83 -8.13 12.26
C LEU A 194 7.06 -6.63 12.15
N ILE A 195 7.43 -6.02 13.27
CA ILE A 195 7.72 -4.59 13.36
C ILE A 195 9.22 -4.46 13.57
N ASP A 196 9.85 -3.54 12.84
CA ASP A 196 11.30 -3.32 12.91
C ASP A 196 11.69 -2.78 14.29
N ASP A 197 12.74 -3.36 14.89
CA ASP A 197 13.25 -2.96 16.20
C ASP A 197 13.74 -1.52 16.23
N GLU A 198 14.14 -0.94 15.09
CA GLU A 198 14.52 0.47 15.00
C GLU A 198 13.38 1.43 15.36
N LEU A 199 12.12 0.99 15.16
CA LEU A 199 10.93 1.76 15.56
C LEU A 199 10.70 1.74 17.09
N LEU A 200 11.36 0.85 17.81
CA LEU A 200 11.29 0.71 19.27
C LEU A 200 12.34 1.56 19.97
N ALA A 201 13.40 1.96 19.27
CA ALA A 201 14.45 2.76 19.86
C ALA A 201 13.90 4.16 20.20
N PRO A 202 14.04 4.63 21.46
CA PRO A 202 13.78 6.04 21.76
C PRO A 202 14.73 6.88 20.92
N ASP A 203 14.18 7.91 20.25
CA ASP A 203 14.94 8.86 19.43
C ASP A 203 16.26 9.24 20.14
N LYS A 204 17.36 8.74 19.60
CA LYS A 204 18.71 9.17 20.00
C LYS A 204 18.99 10.52 19.32
N HIS A 205 18.32 11.56 19.77
CA HIS A 205 18.70 12.94 19.44
C HIS A 205 18.64 13.82 20.69
#